data_90b47079f97f2e6e6cc959dc7d8620cb
#
_entry.id   90b47079f97f2e6e6cc959dc7d8620cb
#
_cell.length_a   1.000
_cell.length_b   1.000
_cell.length_c   1.000
_cell.angle_alpha   90.00
_cell.angle_beta   90.00
_cell.angle_gamma   90.00
#
_symmetry.space_group_name_H-M   'P 1'
#
loop_
_entity.id
_entity.type
_entity.pdbx_description
1 polymer ?
#
loop_
_entity_poly.entity_id
_entity_poly.type
_entity_poly.pdbx_seq_one_letter_code
_entity_poly.pdbx_strand_id
1 'polypeptide(L)'
;MLWSSPLFWIACAVFLFWALGAYNRLMRLRSAVVQSFGSFDAHMVRLVALLGEFGAAQAVQRGSLLADAGAKELAALQGAVTQFSASLAVARARPLQGDAVAALAAARGVLRATWATALQKLLADPVQPKALPLAADAGTGAPGADPVVLSVWQVRWEEHAVQNEQAIRVFNEAVVQYNAAIAQFPASLLARVFGFKAALAL
;
A
#
# COMPACT_ATOMS: atom_id res chain seq x y z
N MET A 1 44.64 37.91 -9.40
CA MET A 1 44.74 37.25 -10.71
C MET A 1 44.71 35.70 -10.56
N LEU A 2 43.64 35.13 -10.00
CA LEU A 2 43.49 33.68 -9.86
C LEU A 2 42.81 33.03 -11.09
N TRP A 3 42.14 33.80 -11.91
CA TRP A 3 41.33 33.37 -13.05
C TRP A 3 42.14 32.92 -14.28
N SER A 4 43.41 33.24 -14.33
CA SER A 4 44.32 32.89 -15.45
C SER A 4 45.20 31.66 -15.15
N SER A 5 45.04 31.04 -13.97
CA SER A 5 45.80 29.84 -13.61
C SER A 5 45.18 28.59 -14.24
N PRO A 6 45.93 27.79 -15.01
CA PRO A 6 45.42 26.50 -15.55
C PRO A 6 44.95 25.54 -14.45
N LEU A 7 45.54 25.63 -13.26
CA LEU A 7 45.17 24.82 -12.09
C LEU A 7 43.72 25.15 -11.63
N PHE A 8 43.27 26.40 -11.71
CA PHE A 8 41.90 26.78 -11.39
C PHE A 8 40.91 26.11 -12.33
N TRP A 9 41.20 26.13 -13.63
CA TRP A 9 40.31 25.48 -14.62
C TRP A 9 40.25 23.96 -14.50
N ILE A 10 41.41 23.34 -14.17
CA ILE A 10 41.46 21.91 -13.88
C ILE A 10 40.61 21.58 -12.65
N ALA A 11 40.74 22.33 -11.56
CA ALA A 11 39.96 22.15 -10.35
C ALA A 11 38.44 22.30 -10.61
N CYS A 12 38.05 23.32 -11.39
CA CYS A 12 36.67 23.52 -11.81
C CYS A 12 36.15 22.33 -12.65
N ALA A 13 36.93 21.84 -13.59
CA ALA A 13 36.56 20.70 -14.43
C ALA A 13 36.37 19.43 -13.59
N VAL A 14 37.28 19.14 -12.67
CA VAL A 14 37.17 18.00 -11.72
C VAL A 14 35.94 18.13 -10.85
N PHE A 15 35.68 19.32 -10.30
CA PHE A 15 34.49 19.59 -9.48
C PHE A 15 33.19 19.39 -10.26
N LEU A 16 33.12 19.88 -11.50
CA LEU A 16 31.96 19.71 -12.37
C LEU A 16 31.69 18.22 -12.69
N PHE A 17 32.76 17.50 -13.05
CA PHE A 17 32.65 16.07 -13.34
C PHE A 17 32.18 15.28 -12.11
N TRP A 18 32.69 15.63 -10.95
CA TRP A 18 32.29 15.03 -9.70
C TRP A 18 30.84 15.39 -9.28
N ALA A 19 30.43 16.65 -9.45
CA ALA A 19 29.04 17.08 -9.21
C ALA A 19 28.06 16.35 -10.15
N LEU A 20 28.42 16.17 -11.41
CA LEU A 20 27.62 15.40 -12.37
C LEU A 20 27.47 13.93 -11.96
N GLY A 21 28.56 13.32 -11.50
CA GLY A 21 28.53 11.95 -10.97
C GLY A 21 27.59 11.80 -9.74
N ALA A 22 27.69 12.76 -8.80
CA ALA A 22 26.82 12.78 -7.63
C ALA A 22 25.33 13.03 -8.00
N TYR A 23 25.07 13.91 -8.95
CA TYR A 23 23.71 14.15 -9.47
C TYR A 23 23.14 12.90 -10.12
N ASN A 24 23.87 12.24 -10.99
CA ASN A 24 23.44 11.01 -11.65
C ASN A 24 23.15 9.88 -10.62
N ARG A 25 23.95 9.79 -9.57
CA ARG A 25 23.72 8.86 -8.46
C ARG A 25 22.41 9.16 -7.75
N LEU A 26 22.16 10.45 -7.42
CA LEU A 26 20.91 10.87 -6.77
C LEU A 26 19.69 10.60 -7.64
N MET A 27 19.75 10.91 -8.92
CA MET A 27 18.66 10.64 -9.86
C MET A 27 18.35 9.15 -9.97
N ARG A 28 19.37 8.29 -9.99
CA ARG A 28 19.20 6.83 -9.99
C ARG A 28 18.52 6.33 -8.71
N LEU A 29 18.94 6.82 -7.54
CA LEU A 29 18.33 6.45 -6.26
C LEU A 29 16.88 6.95 -6.16
N ARG A 30 16.61 8.16 -6.61
CA ARG A 30 15.24 8.69 -6.71
C ARG A 30 14.36 7.81 -7.61
N SER A 31 14.89 7.41 -8.76
CA SER A 31 14.19 6.50 -9.68
C SER A 31 13.93 5.14 -9.02
N ALA A 32 14.89 4.61 -8.24
CA ALA A 32 14.71 3.37 -7.50
C ALA A 32 13.56 3.44 -6.48
N VAL A 33 13.43 4.56 -5.75
CA VAL A 33 12.30 4.79 -4.83
C VAL A 33 10.96 4.80 -5.58
N VAL A 34 10.88 5.51 -6.72
CA VAL A 34 9.65 5.55 -7.53
C VAL A 34 9.31 4.16 -8.08
N GLN A 35 10.30 3.41 -8.51
CA GLN A 35 10.12 2.08 -9.08
C GLN A 35 9.68 1.06 -8.03
N SER A 36 10.28 1.10 -6.82
CA SER A 36 9.88 0.24 -5.70
C SER A 36 8.46 0.59 -5.21
N PHE A 37 8.07 1.88 -5.22
CA PHE A 37 6.69 2.29 -4.98
C PHE A 37 5.72 1.71 -6.02
N GLY A 38 6.09 1.68 -7.30
CA GLY A 38 5.28 1.07 -8.36
C GLY A 38 5.01 -0.42 -8.12
N SER A 39 5.99 -1.15 -7.62
CA SER A 39 5.81 -2.56 -7.22
C SER A 39 4.84 -2.70 -6.04
N PHE A 40 5.01 -1.89 -5.00
CA PHE A 40 4.08 -1.83 -3.87
C PHE A 40 2.65 -1.49 -4.32
N ASP A 41 2.49 -0.48 -5.17
CA ASP A 41 1.21 -0.06 -5.73
C ASP A 41 0.48 -1.20 -6.46
N ALA A 42 1.21 -1.97 -7.27
CA ALA A 42 0.64 -3.11 -7.97
C ALA A 42 0.09 -4.19 -7.01
N HIS A 43 0.77 -4.44 -5.89
CA HIS A 43 0.27 -5.36 -4.87
C HIS A 43 -0.97 -4.79 -4.15
N MET A 44 -0.99 -3.48 -3.86
CA MET A 44 -2.13 -2.83 -3.22
C MET A 44 -3.38 -2.84 -4.10
N VAL A 45 -3.23 -2.65 -5.41
CA VAL A 45 -4.35 -2.75 -6.36
C VAL A 45 -4.96 -4.15 -6.35
N ARG A 46 -4.13 -5.20 -6.28
CA ARG A 46 -4.63 -6.59 -6.18
C ARG A 46 -5.36 -6.83 -4.87
N LEU A 47 -4.86 -6.28 -3.75
CA LEU A 47 -5.53 -6.37 -2.46
C LEU A 47 -6.90 -5.67 -2.49
N VAL A 48 -6.99 -4.49 -3.10
CA VAL A 48 -8.26 -3.76 -3.28
C VAL A 48 -9.24 -4.57 -4.14
N ALA A 49 -8.77 -5.21 -5.20
CA ALA A 49 -9.60 -6.08 -6.02
C ALA A 49 -10.13 -7.29 -5.23
N LEU A 50 -9.28 -7.96 -4.43
CA LEU A 50 -9.68 -9.04 -3.52
C LEU A 50 -10.79 -8.60 -2.56
N LEU A 51 -10.66 -7.42 -1.95
CA LEU A 51 -11.67 -6.87 -1.05
C LEU A 51 -12.97 -6.51 -1.77
N GLY A 52 -12.89 -6.08 -3.03
CA GLY A 52 -14.04 -5.86 -3.89
C GLY A 52 -14.81 -7.16 -4.17
N GLU A 53 -14.09 -8.24 -4.52
CA GLU A 53 -14.65 -9.57 -4.72
C GLU A 53 -15.32 -10.09 -3.43
N PHE A 54 -14.66 -9.93 -2.28
CA PHE A 54 -15.21 -10.28 -0.99
C PHE A 54 -16.52 -9.53 -0.69
N GLY A 55 -16.52 -8.20 -0.88
CA GLY A 55 -17.70 -7.37 -0.69
C GLY A 55 -18.88 -7.77 -1.59
N ALA A 56 -18.60 -8.07 -2.85
CA ALA A 56 -19.61 -8.55 -3.81
C ALA A 56 -20.17 -9.93 -3.41
N ALA A 57 -19.32 -10.87 -3.03
CA ALA A 57 -19.72 -12.19 -2.55
C ALA A 57 -20.64 -12.08 -1.31
N GLN A 58 -20.28 -11.22 -0.36
CA GLN A 58 -21.10 -11.00 0.83
C GLN A 58 -22.44 -10.30 0.51
N ALA A 59 -22.47 -9.39 -0.46
CA ALA A 59 -23.70 -8.73 -0.88
C ALA A 59 -24.71 -9.73 -1.50
N VAL A 60 -24.23 -10.65 -2.33
CA VAL A 60 -25.07 -11.72 -2.92
C VAL A 60 -25.65 -12.62 -1.84
N GLN A 61 -24.83 -13.05 -0.86
CA GLN A 61 -25.29 -13.89 0.24
C GLN A 61 -26.36 -13.21 1.09
N ARG A 62 -26.24 -11.91 1.32
CA ARG A 62 -27.22 -11.14 2.11
C ARG A 62 -28.53 -10.89 1.39
N GLY A 63 -28.48 -10.63 0.09
CA GLY A 63 -29.70 -10.46 -0.72
C GLY A 63 -30.64 -11.64 -0.62
N SER A 64 -30.10 -12.84 -0.32
CA SER A 64 -30.89 -14.07 -0.13
C SER A 64 -31.43 -14.28 1.28
N LEU A 65 -30.89 -13.59 2.32
CA LEU A 65 -31.13 -13.98 3.72
C LEU A 65 -31.82 -12.91 4.59
N LEU A 66 -32.12 -11.70 4.09
CA LEU A 66 -32.70 -10.59 4.88
C LEU A 66 -31.93 -10.31 6.20
N ALA A 67 -30.65 -10.66 6.25
CA ALA A 67 -29.86 -10.62 7.47
C ALA A 67 -29.07 -9.31 7.57
N ASP A 68 -29.37 -8.51 8.58
CA ASP A 68 -28.72 -7.23 8.90
C ASP A 68 -27.38 -7.41 9.65
N ALA A 69 -27.10 -8.66 10.07
CA ALA A 69 -25.89 -9.00 10.80
C ALA A 69 -24.63 -8.74 9.95
N GLY A 70 -23.70 -7.92 10.48
CA GLY A 70 -22.45 -7.56 9.81
C GLY A 70 -22.58 -6.53 8.65
N ALA A 71 -23.75 -5.96 8.38
CA ALA A 71 -23.94 -4.92 7.36
C ALA A 71 -23.11 -3.68 7.66
N LYS A 72 -23.06 -3.29 8.92
CA LYS A 72 -22.31 -2.14 9.40
C LYS A 72 -20.79 -2.33 9.21
N GLU A 73 -20.30 -3.51 9.53
CA GLU A 73 -18.87 -3.85 9.43
C GLU A 73 -18.42 -3.93 7.97
N LEU A 74 -19.27 -4.43 7.09
CA LEU A 74 -18.95 -4.44 5.65
C LEU A 74 -19.06 -3.05 5.03
N ALA A 75 -20.00 -2.22 5.45
CA ALA A 75 -20.06 -0.82 5.03
C ALA A 75 -18.80 -0.06 5.51
N ALA A 76 -18.36 -0.31 6.75
CA ALA A 76 -17.12 0.25 7.27
C ALA A 76 -15.90 -0.23 6.48
N LEU A 77 -15.83 -1.50 6.12
CA LEU A 77 -14.78 -2.05 5.28
C LEU A 77 -14.77 -1.42 3.89
N GLN A 78 -15.92 -1.25 3.24
CA GLN A 78 -16.05 -0.56 1.95
C GLN A 78 -15.59 0.90 2.04
N GLY A 79 -15.96 1.60 3.12
CA GLY A 79 -15.47 2.96 3.39
C GLY A 79 -13.96 3.00 3.53
N ALA A 80 -13.36 2.06 4.26
CA ALA A 80 -11.91 1.95 4.43
C ALA A 80 -11.20 1.64 3.10
N VAL A 81 -11.76 0.77 2.25
CA VAL A 81 -11.24 0.46 0.90
C VAL A 81 -11.26 1.72 0.03
N THR A 82 -12.34 2.48 0.06
CA THR A 82 -12.48 3.74 -0.71
C THR A 82 -11.45 4.76 -0.25
N GLN A 83 -11.32 4.97 1.07
CA GLN A 83 -10.33 5.89 1.65
C GLN A 83 -8.90 5.47 1.30
N PHE A 84 -8.61 4.17 1.42
CA PHE A 84 -7.30 3.63 1.06
C PHE A 84 -6.99 3.84 -0.42
N SER A 85 -7.94 3.55 -1.31
CA SER A 85 -7.78 3.74 -2.76
C SER A 85 -7.54 5.21 -3.12
N ALA A 86 -8.23 6.15 -2.48
CA ALA A 86 -8.01 7.57 -2.65
C ALA A 86 -6.60 7.99 -2.18
N SER A 87 -6.16 7.52 -1.00
CA SER A 87 -4.82 7.80 -0.47
C SER A 87 -3.73 7.19 -1.36
N LEU A 88 -3.95 6.00 -1.91
CA LEU A 88 -3.05 5.34 -2.84
C LEU A 88 -2.91 6.14 -4.15
N ALA A 89 -4.01 6.67 -4.68
CA ALA A 89 -3.98 7.52 -5.88
C ALA A 89 -3.17 8.81 -5.67
N VAL A 90 -3.30 9.45 -4.49
CA VAL A 90 -2.50 10.63 -4.13
C VAL A 90 -1.02 10.26 -4.00
N ALA A 91 -0.69 9.18 -3.31
CA ALA A 91 0.68 8.72 -3.13
C ALA A 91 1.33 8.29 -4.47
N ARG A 92 0.56 7.69 -5.38
CA ARG A 92 0.99 7.35 -6.75
C ARG A 92 1.42 8.59 -7.54
N ALA A 93 0.67 9.69 -7.42
CA ALA A 93 1.02 10.94 -8.08
C ALA A 93 2.29 11.58 -7.47
N ARG A 94 2.56 11.34 -6.18
CA ARG A 94 3.63 12.00 -5.43
C ARG A 94 4.34 11.08 -4.44
N PRO A 95 5.04 10.02 -4.89
CA PRO A 95 5.57 8.96 -4.03
C PRO A 95 6.72 9.42 -3.10
N LEU A 96 7.29 10.60 -3.34
CA LEU A 96 8.34 11.20 -2.52
C LEU A 96 7.82 12.25 -1.53
N GLN A 97 6.51 12.55 -1.53
CA GLN A 97 5.93 13.49 -0.57
C GLN A 97 5.57 12.77 0.72
N GLY A 98 6.19 13.19 1.83
CA GLY A 98 5.99 12.59 3.14
C GLY A 98 4.52 12.58 3.58
N ASP A 99 3.78 13.67 3.33
CA ASP A 99 2.37 13.78 3.72
C ASP A 99 1.48 12.74 2.99
N ALA A 100 1.73 12.52 1.69
CA ALA A 100 1.00 11.54 0.90
C ALA A 100 1.30 10.11 1.37
N VAL A 101 2.56 9.81 1.67
CA VAL A 101 2.99 8.50 2.19
C VAL A 101 2.45 8.26 3.61
N ALA A 102 2.47 9.29 4.48
CA ALA A 102 1.90 9.21 5.83
C ALA A 102 0.38 8.95 5.79
N ALA A 103 -0.35 9.66 4.93
CA ALA A 103 -1.79 9.44 4.75
C ALA A 103 -2.09 8.02 4.25
N LEU A 104 -1.28 7.50 3.32
CA LEU A 104 -1.40 6.13 2.83
C LEU A 104 -1.11 5.10 3.94
N ALA A 105 -0.08 5.31 4.76
CA ALA A 105 0.24 4.44 5.89
C ALA A 105 -0.90 4.40 6.92
N ALA A 106 -1.50 5.56 7.25
CA ALA A 106 -2.65 5.65 8.13
C ALA A 106 -3.87 4.92 7.55
N ALA A 107 -4.20 5.17 6.27
CA ALA A 107 -5.32 4.52 5.59
C ALA A 107 -5.15 2.98 5.53
N ARG A 108 -3.92 2.50 5.34
CA ARG A 108 -3.59 1.07 5.39
C ARG A 108 -3.85 0.49 6.79
N GLY A 109 -3.49 1.22 7.85
CA GLY A 109 -3.76 0.81 9.23
C GLY A 109 -5.25 0.65 9.49
N VAL A 110 -6.06 1.62 9.05
CA VAL A 110 -7.53 1.58 9.14
C VAL A 110 -8.08 0.39 8.36
N LEU A 111 -7.63 0.16 7.13
CA LEU A 111 -8.06 -0.97 6.30
C LEU A 111 -7.82 -2.32 6.97
N ARG A 112 -6.64 -2.50 7.56
CA ARG A 112 -6.30 -3.74 8.31
C ARG A 112 -7.20 -3.94 9.53
N ALA A 113 -7.44 -2.89 10.30
CA ALA A 113 -8.28 -2.95 11.50
C ALA A 113 -9.73 -3.27 11.14
N THR A 114 -10.27 -2.61 10.10
CA THR A 114 -11.65 -2.86 9.65
C THR A 114 -11.82 -4.25 9.05
N TRP A 115 -10.83 -4.76 8.31
CA TRP A 115 -10.84 -6.15 7.84
C TRP A 115 -10.89 -7.16 8.99
N ALA A 116 -9.99 -7.00 9.99
CA ALA A 116 -9.96 -7.89 11.15
C ALA A 116 -11.29 -7.88 11.92
N THR A 117 -11.89 -6.70 12.11
CA THR A 117 -13.18 -6.55 12.79
C THR A 117 -14.31 -7.19 11.99
N ALA A 118 -14.36 -6.97 10.67
CA ALA A 118 -15.37 -7.55 9.80
C ALA A 118 -15.30 -9.07 9.80
N LEU A 119 -14.10 -9.64 9.67
CA LEU A 119 -13.88 -11.08 9.69
C LEU A 119 -14.27 -11.70 11.04
N GLN A 120 -13.87 -11.09 12.16
CA GLN A 120 -14.19 -11.54 13.49
C GLN A 120 -15.71 -11.56 13.74
N LYS A 121 -16.42 -10.54 13.28
CA LYS A 121 -17.88 -10.45 13.39
C LYS A 121 -18.58 -11.52 12.56
N LEU A 122 -18.15 -11.71 11.33
CA LEU A 122 -18.71 -12.73 10.43
C LEU A 122 -18.47 -14.17 10.93
N LEU A 123 -17.37 -14.39 11.65
CA LEU A 123 -17.09 -15.67 12.29
C LEU A 123 -17.86 -15.88 13.61
N ALA A 124 -18.10 -14.80 14.36
CA ALA A 124 -18.81 -14.85 15.64
C ALA A 124 -20.34 -14.99 15.48
N ASP A 125 -20.88 -14.53 14.35
CA ASP A 125 -22.31 -14.54 14.04
C ASP A 125 -22.54 -15.32 12.73
N PRO A 126 -22.32 -16.65 12.71
CA PRO A 126 -22.68 -17.44 11.57
C PRO A 126 -24.19 -17.33 11.39
N VAL A 127 -24.62 -16.70 10.30
CA VAL A 127 -26.04 -16.62 9.93
C VAL A 127 -26.59 -18.03 9.89
N GLN A 128 -27.21 -18.45 10.97
CA GLN A 128 -27.98 -19.70 10.95
C GLN A 128 -29.14 -19.51 9.96
N PRO A 129 -29.23 -20.35 8.93
CA PRO A 129 -30.45 -20.38 8.15
C PRO A 129 -31.58 -20.68 9.12
N LYS A 130 -32.47 -19.72 9.35
CA LYS A 130 -33.70 -19.91 10.12
C LYS A 130 -34.43 -21.03 9.40
N ALA A 131 -34.30 -22.23 9.92
CA ALA A 131 -34.98 -23.42 9.41
C ALA A 131 -36.49 -23.11 9.47
N LEU A 132 -37.10 -22.83 8.31
CA LEU A 132 -38.52 -22.98 8.16
C LEU A 132 -38.83 -24.45 8.40
N PRO A 133 -39.72 -24.81 9.37
CA PRO A 133 -40.11 -26.18 9.57
C PRO A 133 -41.08 -26.53 8.43
N LEU A 134 -40.62 -27.10 7.36
CA LEU A 134 -41.32 -27.96 6.41
C LEU A 134 -40.48 -28.18 5.15
N ALA A 135 -39.79 -29.27 5.14
CA ALA A 135 -39.55 -30.17 4.02
C ALA A 135 -38.22 -30.89 4.25
N ALA A 136 -38.28 -32.01 4.90
CA ALA A 136 -37.28 -33.05 4.79
C ALA A 136 -37.38 -33.57 3.34
N ASP A 137 -36.57 -33.07 2.46
CA ASP A 137 -35.95 -33.80 1.35
C ASP A 137 -35.22 -32.83 0.42
N ALA A 138 -34.02 -33.24 0.02
CA ALA A 138 -33.09 -32.61 -0.92
C ALA A 138 -31.88 -31.93 -0.25
N GLY A 139 -30.83 -32.73 -0.14
CA GLY A 139 -29.48 -32.29 0.18
C GLY A 139 -28.89 -31.31 -0.83
N THR A 140 -29.19 -30.07 -0.63
CA THR A 140 -28.45 -28.97 -1.21
C THR A 140 -28.36 -27.90 -0.13
N GLY A 141 -27.28 -27.99 0.68
CA GLY A 141 -27.00 -26.97 1.69
C GLY A 141 -26.99 -25.59 1.06
N ALA A 142 -27.99 -24.78 1.45
CA ALA A 142 -27.94 -23.34 1.15
C ALA A 142 -26.62 -22.82 1.72
N PRO A 143 -25.80 -22.06 0.96
CA PRO A 143 -24.56 -21.52 1.44
C PRO A 143 -24.85 -20.38 2.42
N GLY A 144 -25.11 -20.70 3.67
CA GLY A 144 -24.87 -19.79 4.78
C GLY A 144 -23.39 -19.41 4.74
N ALA A 145 -22.99 -18.36 5.44
CA ALA A 145 -21.57 -17.99 5.53
C ALA A 145 -20.80 -19.18 6.12
N ASP A 146 -20.43 -20.10 5.25
CA ASP A 146 -19.72 -21.33 5.59
C ASP A 146 -18.39 -20.90 6.20
N PRO A 147 -18.06 -21.31 7.43
CA PRO A 147 -16.76 -20.99 8.04
C PRO A 147 -15.60 -21.42 7.13
N VAL A 148 -15.81 -22.41 6.27
CA VAL A 148 -14.86 -22.84 5.23
C VAL A 148 -14.67 -21.73 4.17
N VAL A 149 -15.73 -21.05 3.73
CA VAL A 149 -15.61 -19.96 2.73
C VAL A 149 -14.89 -18.77 3.33
N LEU A 150 -15.18 -18.40 4.59
CA LEU A 150 -14.49 -17.30 5.27
C LEU A 150 -13.00 -17.62 5.50
N SER A 151 -12.66 -18.88 5.80
CA SER A 151 -11.26 -19.28 5.93
C SER A 151 -10.48 -19.14 4.63
N VAL A 152 -11.09 -19.39 3.47
CA VAL A 152 -10.46 -19.17 2.15
C VAL A 152 -10.13 -17.69 1.93
N TRP A 153 -11.05 -16.79 2.30
CA TRP A 153 -10.80 -15.35 2.20
C TRP A 153 -9.68 -14.88 3.14
N GLN A 154 -9.62 -15.45 4.34
CA GLN A 154 -8.56 -15.18 5.29
C GLN A 154 -7.20 -15.62 4.73
N VAL A 155 -7.08 -16.81 4.20
CA VAL A 155 -5.83 -17.31 3.58
C VAL A 155 -5.41 -16.42 2.43
N ARG A 156 -6.32 -16.06 1.52
CA ARG A 156 -6.02 -15.15 0.40
C ARG A 156 -5.56 -13.77 0.88
N TRP A 157 -6.18 -13.25 1.94
CA TRP A 157 -5.75 -11.99 2.56
C TRP A 157 -4.32 -12.10 3.12
N GLU A 158 -4.01 -13.17 3.85
CA GLU A 158 -2.70 -13.40 4.45
C GLU A 158 -1.60 -13.52 3.40
N GLU A 159 -1.87 -14.22 2.29
CA GLU A 159 -0.96 -14.29 1.14
C GLU A 159 -0.64 -12.90 0.57
N HIS A 160 -1.66 -12.09 0.33
CA HIS A 160 -1.47 -10.72 -0.12
C HIS A 160 -0.77 -9.87 0.94
N ALA A 161 -1.07 -10.06 2.23
CA ALA A 161 -0.42 -9.32 3.31
C ALA A 161 1.08 -9.58 3.37
N VAL A 162 1.53 -10.82 3.21
CA VAL A 162 2.96 -11.18 3.17
C VAL A 162 3.66 -10.53 1.98
N GLN A 163 3.06 -10.60 0.78
CA GLN A 163 3.62 -9.97 -0.42
C GLN A 163 3.72 -8.45 -0.28
N ASN A 164 2.70 -7.83 0.32
CA ASN A 164 2.67 -6.40 0.57
C ASN A 164 3.75 -5.96 1.56
N GLU A 165 3.97 -6.71 2.65
CA GLU A 165 5.03 -6.42 3.62
C GLU A 165 6.41 -6.52 2.99
N GLN A 166 6.61 -7.46 2.07
CA GLN A 166 7.87 -7.55 1.33
C GLN A 166 8.07 -6.36 0.40
N ALA A 167 7.02 -5.94 -0.33
CA ALA A 167 7.10 -4.76 -1.19
C ALA A 167 7.39 -3.48 -0.39
N ILE A 168 6.79 -3.35 0.81
CA ILE A 168 7.07 -2.23 1.73
C ILE A 168 8.52 -2.23 2.19
N ARG A 169 9.08 -3.38 2.54
CA ARG A 169 10.49 -3.47 2.94
C ARG A 169 11.41 -2.99 1.82
N VAL A 170 11.18 -3.45 0.58
CA VAL A 170 11.96 -3.00 -0.59
C VAL A 170 11.83 -1.49 -0.82
N PHE A 171 10.62 -0.95 -0.67
CA PHE A 171 10.41 0.51 -0.75
C PHE A 171 11.16 1.25 0.35
N ASN A 172 11.05 0.81 1.60
CA ASN A 172 11.69 1.45 2.74
C ASN A 172 13.23 1.41 2.62
N GLU A 173 13.81 0.31 2.14
CA GLU A 173 15.24 0.22 1.85
C GLU A 173 15.67 1.25 0.80
N ALA A 174 14.91 1.38 -0.29
CA ALA A 174 15.19 2.39 -1.32
C ALA A 174 15.12 3.81 -0.75
N VAL A 175 14.14 4.10 0.11
CA VAL A 175 13.99 5.39 0.81
C VAL A 175 15.20 5.66 1.72
N VAL A 176 15.63 4.66 2.51
CA VAL A 176 16.81 4.80 3.39
C VAL A 176 18.07 5.10 2.57
N GLN A 177 18.29 4.39 1.48
CA GLN A 177 19.44 4.61 0.59
C GLN A 177 19.40 6.01 -0.05
N TYR A 178 18.23 6.45 -0.50
CA TYR A 178 18.05 7.79 -1.05
C TYR A 178 18.31 8.87 0.01
N ASN A 179 17.71 8.74 1.20
CA ASN A 179 17.89 9.69 2.29
C ASN A 179 19.35 9.76 2.78
N ALA A 180 20.03 8.61 2.88
CA ALA A 180 21.44 8.57 3.20
C ALA A 180 22.29 9.30 2.13
N ALA A 181 21.95 9.13 0.87
CA ALA A 181 22.70 9.77 -0.22
C ALA A 181 22.54 11.30 -0.24
N ILE A 182 21.32 11.83 0.01
CA ILE A 182 21.11 13.30 0.06
C ILE A 182 21.74 13.95 1.30
N ALA A 183 22.00 13.19 2.35
CA ALA A 183 22.67 13.68 3.57
C ALA A 183 24.20 13.72 3.45
N GLN A 184 24.78 12.94 2.53
CA GLN A 184 26.24 12.86 2.36
C GLN A 184 26.78 14.03 1.55
N PHE A 185 27.92 14.58 2.00
CA PHE A 185 28.71 15.50 1.16
C PHE A 185 29.32 14.72 -0.02
N PRO A 186 29.25 15.24 -1.22
CA PRO A 186 28.80 16.55 -1.73
C PRO A 186 27.34 16.60 -2.16
N ALA A 187 26.66 15.46 -2.22
CA ALA A 187 25.27 15.35 -2.68
C ALA A 187 24.32 16.24 -1.87
N SER A 188 24.65 16.53 -0.59
CA SER A 188 23.87 17.44 0.26
C SER A 188 23.83 18.87 -0.26
N LEU A 189 24.91 19.36 -0.89
CA LEU A 189 24.91 20.67 -1.55
C LEU A 189 23.98 20.67 -2.78
N LEU A 190 24.10 19.62 -3.60
CA LEU A 190 23.24 19.44 -4.77
C LEU A 190 21.77 19.29 -4.35
N ALA A 191 21.50 18.56 -3.27
CA ALA A 191 20.16 18.39 -2.75
C ALA A 191 19.52 19.73 -2.37
N ARG A 192 20.26 20.64 -1.77
CA ARG A 192 19.78 22.02 -1.47
C ARG A 192 19.53 22.84 -2.72
N VAL A 193 20.44 22.80 -3.69
CA VAL A 193 20.34 23.59 -4.92
C VAL A 193 19.18 23.11 -5.79
N PHE A 194 19.01 21.79 -5.93
CA PHE A 194 17.96 21.18 -6.76
C PHE A 194 16.67 20.85 -6.00
N GLY A 195 16.58 21.18 -4.71
CA GLY A 195 15.37 21.02 -3.93
C GLY A 195 15.00 19.55 -3.65
N PHE A 196 15.96 18.64 -3.60
CA PHE A 196 15.71 17.25 -3.18
C PHE A 196 15.39 17.20 -1.69
N LYS A 197 14.22 16.64 -1.37
CA LYS A 197 13.75 16.47 0.01
C LYS A 197 13.86 15.01 0.43
N ALA A 198 14.00 14.79 1.73
CA ALA A 198 13.93 13.44 2.29
C ALA A 198 12.54 12.82 2.03
N ALA A 199 12.53 11.56 1.66
CA ALA A 199 11.32 10.77 1.51
C ALA A 199 10.97 10.07 2.83
N LEU A 200 9.66 9.81 3.05
CA LEU A 200 9.17 9.08 4.20
C LEU A 200 9.03 7.59 3.86
N ALA A 201 9.37 6.72 4.82
CA ALA A 201 9.10 5.29 4.75
C ALA A 201 7.63 4.98 5.08
N LEU A 202 7.13 3.81 4.61
CA LEU A 202 5.78 3.28 4.88
C LEU A 202 5.72 2.47 6.18
#